data_e5b447703531943e6d49c2b458a94201
#
_entry.id   e5b447703531943e6d49c2b458a94201
#
_cell.length_a   1.000
_cell.length_b   1.000
_cell.length_c   1.000
_cell.angle_alpha   90.00
_cell.angle_beta   90.00
_cell.angle_gamma   90.00
#
_symmetry.space_group_name_H-M   'P 1'
#
loop_
_entity.id
_entity.type
_entity.pdbx_description
1 polymer ?
#
loop_
_entity_poly.entity_id
_entity_poly.type
_entity_poly.pdbx_seq_one_letter_code
_entity_poly.pdbx_strand_id
1 'polypeptide(L)'
;LSAPMTLEQSSGDLTIRDSTSSGKITGQALTVKGGRLTVEAGCFENTLNLQAYNVTLFGGTFARITSEDAAYPRAALASCTAYQQADGQLIRRSDITPTLENVAVVSCPHDEIDGITCRICGTKMVAKVAKDDTLRYFAVFEDAAQYAAALEGSAITLLRDALWGSMGLPIGTYTLDLNGKTLSGSNDLMIDASLTICDSQGG
;
A
#
# COMPACT_ATOMS: atom_id res chain seq x y z
N LEU A 1 23.26 -14.00 -10.59
CA LEU A 1 24.34 -13.00 -10.57
C LEU A 1 25.31 -13.32 -9.45
N SER A 2 26.56 -13.62 -9.77
CA SER A 2 27.58 -14.04 -8.80
C SER A 2 28.52 -12.92 -8.34
N ALA A 3 28.38 -11.71 -8.89
CA ALA A 3 29.16 -10.54 -8.51
C ALA A 3 28.33 -9.50 -7.75
N PRO A 4 28.93 -8.66 -6.88
CA PRO A 4 28.21 -7.57 -6.28
C PRO A 4 27.67 -6.66 -7.38
N MET A 5 26.40 -6.29 -7.28
CA MET A 5 25.76 -5.34 -8.20
C MET A 5 25.51 -4.03 -7.45
N THR A 6 25.99 -2.93 -8.05
CA THR A 6 25.74 -1.59 -7.49
C THR A 6 24.96 -0.78 -8.52
N LEU A 7 23.83 -0.22 -8.11
CA LEU A 7 23.13 0.82 -8.85
C LEU A 7 23.68 2.16 -8.40
N GLU A 8 24.49 2.79 -9.25
CA GLU A 8 25.05 4.11 -9.02
C GLU A 8 24.27 5.18 -9.79
N GLN A 9 24.39 6.39 -9.27
CA GLN A 9 23.71 7.55 -9.83
C GLN A 9 24.20 7.80 -11.26
N SER A 10 23.29 7.85 -12.16
CA SER A 10 23.22 8.87 -13.21
C SER A 10 22.13 8.65 -14.25
N SER A 11 21.40 7.57 -14.34
CA SER A 11 20.31 7.49 -15.33
C SER A 11 19.71 6.10 -15.53
N GLY A 12 19.87 5.18 -14.59
CA GLY A 12 19.34 3.82 -14.76
C GLY A 12 18.11 3.57 -13.90
N ASP A 13 16.98 3.23 -14.53
CA ASP A 13 15.84 2.64 -13.85
C ASP A 13 15.96 1.11 -13.96
N LEU A 14 15.94 0.40 -12.83
CA LEU A 14 15.89 -1.04 -12.78
C LEU A 14 14.55 -1.47 -12.19
N THR A 15 13.77 -2.24 -12.95
CA THR A 15 12.56 -2.87 -12.44
C THR A 15 12.78 -4.38 -12.37
N ILE A 16 12.52 -4.96 -11.21
CA ILE A 16 12.62 -6.40 -10.98
C ILE A 16 11.21 -6.95 -10.87
N ARG A 17 10.89 -7.88 -11.75
CA ARG A 17 9.61 -8.60 -11.83
C ARG A 17 9.88 -10.09 -11.82
N ASP A 18 9.05 -10.84 -11.13
CA ASP A 18 9.02 -12.29 -11.23
C ASP A 18 7.61 -12.75 -11.60
N SER A 19 7.45 -13.13 -12.86
CA SER A 19 6.17 -13.61 -13.40
C SER A 19 5.82 -15.03 -12.98
N THR A 20 6.78 -15.77 -12.42
CA THR A 20 6.63 -17.19 -12.08
C THR A 20 6.69 -17.47 -10.58
N SER A 21 6.99 -16.46 -9.75
CA SER A 21 7.21 -16.55 -8.30
C SER A 21 8.33 -17.52 -7.89
N SER A 22 9.22 -17.87 -8.82
CA SER A 22 10.34 -18.82 -8.61
C SER A 22 11.72 -18.20 -8.89
N GLY A 23 11.74 -16.98 -9.41
CA GLY A 23 12.97 -16.26 -9.72
C GLY A 23 13.71 -15.83 -8.45
N LYS A 24 15.03 -16.07 -8.44
CA LYS A 24 15.89 -15.77 -7.31
C LYS A 24 17.04 -14.86 -7.71
N ILE A 25 17.33 -13.89 -6.86
CA ILE A 25 18.54 -13.08 -6.93
C ILE A 25 19.48 -13.59 -5.86
N THR A 26 20.57 -14.21 -6.31
CA THR A 26 21.59 -14.85 -5.46
C THR A 26 22.92 -14.13 -5.63
N GLY A 27 23.89 -14.46 -4.79
CA GLY A 27 25.24 -13.94 -4.85
C GLY A 27 25.53 -12.89 -3.80
N GLN A 28 26.34 -11.87 -4.14
CA GLN A 28 26.68 -10.80 -3.20
C GLN A 28 25.59 -9.72 -3.14
N ALA A 29 25.73 -8.78 -2.20
CA ALA A 29 24.73 -7.72 -1.98
C ALA A 29 24.42 -6.91 -3.25
N LEU A 30 23.15 -6.55 -3.39
CA LEU A 30 22.72 -5.48 -4.31
C LEU A 30 22.72 -4.17 -3.53
N THR A 31 23.58 -3.24 -3.92
CA THR A 31 23.68 -1.92 -3.29
C THR A 31 23.04 -0.85 -4.18
N VAL A 32 22.12 -0.08 -3.61
CA VAL A 32 21.44 1.03 -4.29
C VAL A 32 21.94 2.34 -3.70
N LYS A 33 22.84 3.03 -4.43
CA LYS A 33 23.42 4.34 -4.07
C LYS A 33 22.74 5.50 -4.80
N GLY A 34 22.14 5.21 -5.94
CA GLY A 34 21.46 6.17 -6.79
C GLY A 34 20.64 5.43 -7.86
N GLY A 35 20.18 6.10 -8.92
CA GLY A 35 19.25 5.53 -9.87
C GLY A 35 17.88 5.23 -9.22
N ARG A 36 17.02 4.49 -9.92
CA ARG A 36 15.74 4.05 -9.37
C ARG A 36 15.65 2.53 -9.39
N LEU A 37 15.33 1.92 -8.26
CA LEU A 37 15.00 0.50 -8.16
C LEU A 37 13.52 0.34 -7.86
N THR A 38 12.82 -0.42 -8.70
CA THR A 38 11.46 -0.87 -8.43
C THR A 38 11.46 -2.38 -8.32
N VAL A 39 10.93 -2.92 -7.22
CA VAL A 39 10.74 -4.36 -7.03
C VAL A 39 9.25 -4.64 -6.96
N GLU A 40 8.72 -5.32 -7.97
CA GLU A 40 7.32 -5.73 -8.00
C GLU A 40 7.14 -7.12 -7.39
N ALA A 41 8.10 -8.01 -7.63
CA ALA A 41 8.16 -9.35 -7.06
C ALA A 41 9.59 -9.90 -7.18
N GLY A 42 9.86 -11.03 -6.51
CA GLY A 42 11.12 -11.77 -6.59
C GLY A 42 11.65 -12.18 -5.22
N CYS A 43 12.58 -13.14 -5.22
CA CYS A 43 13.23 -13.64 -4.03
C CYS A 43 14.68 -13.18 -3.98
N PHE A 44 15.04 -12.36 -3.01
CA PHE A 44 16.40 -11.89 -2.76
C PHE A 44 17.03 -12.76 -1.68
N GLU A 45 17.85 -13.72 -2.09
CA GLU A 45 18.64 -14.59 -1.18
C GLU A 45 19.93 -13.90 -0.70
N ASN A 46 20.18 -12.68 -1.19
CA ASN A 46 21.31 -11.83 -0.81
C ASN A 46 20.84 -10.61 -0.01
N THR A 47 21.79 -9.72 0.33
CA THR A 47 21.48 -8.45 0.99
C THR A 47 21.09 -7.39 -0.02
N LEU A 48 19.95 -6.74 0.20
CA LEU A 48 19.59 -5.47 -0.44
C LEU A 48 20.06 -4.31 0.44
N ASN A 49 21.08 -3.57 0.00
CA ASN A 49 21.64 -2.45 0.75
C ASN A 49 21.15 -1.11 0.20
N LEU A 50 20.36 -0.40 1.00
CA LEU A 50 19.72 0.86 0.65
C LEU A 50 20.55 2.03 1.12
N GLN A 51 21.14 2.77 0.18
CA GLN A 51 21.92 4.01 0.44
C GLN A 51 21.25 5.24 -0.22
N ALA A 52 20.05 5.08 -0.80
CA ALA A 52 19.30 6.15 -1.44
C ALA A 52 17.79 5.96 -1.27
N TYR A 53 17.02 7.04 -1.38
CA TYR A 53 15.56 7.04 -1.29
C TYR A 53 14.84 6.63 -2.60
N ASN A 54 15.56 6.22 -3.62
CA ASN A 54 15.01 5.92 -4.95
C ASN A 54 14.64 4.45 -5.13
N VAL A 55 14.18 3.81 -4.06
CA VAL A 55 13.74 2.41 -4.07
C VAL A 55 12.25 2.35 -3.77
N THR A 56 11.52 1.55 -4.57
CA THR A 56 10.11 1.28 -4.35
C THR A 56 9.85 -0.22 -4.35
N LEU A 57 9.34 -0.73 -3.24
CA LEU A 57 9.05 -2.14 -3.02
C LEU A 57 7.52 -2.34 -3.00
N PHE A 58 6.99 -2.98 -4.02
CA PHE A 58 5.60 -3.39 -4.11
C PHE A 58 5.38 -4.81 -3.61
N GLY A 59 6.43 -5.64 -3.66
CA GLY A 59 6.40 -7.05 -3.27
C GLY A 59 7.80 -7.64 -3.18
N GLY A 60 7.86 -8.95 -2.98
CA GLY A 60 9.10 -9.72 -2.93
C GLY A 60 9.47 -10.19 -1.53
N THR A 61 10.39 -11.15 -1.47
CA THR A 61 10.98 -11.68 -0.23
C THR A 61 12.45 -11.35 -0.17
N PHE A 62 12.93 -11.00 1.00
CA PHE A 62 14.29 -10.51 1.19
C PHE A 62 14.93 -11.24 2.37
N ALA A 63 16.05 -11.95 2.11
CA ALA A 63 16.84 -12.53 3.18
C ALA A 63 17.36 -11.44 4.13
N ARG A 64 17.76 -10.29 3.56
CA ARG A 64 18.21 -9.15 4.35
C ARG A 64 18.05 -7.83 3.60
N ILE A 65 17.54 -6.80 4.29
CA ILE A 65 17.59 -5.40 3.86
C ILE A 65 18.44 -4.65 4.87
N THR A 66 19.40 -3.85 4.40
CA THR A 66 20.25 -3.01 5.26
C THR A 66 20.29 -1.57 4.77
N SER A 67 20.50 -0.64 5.69
CA SER A 67 20.72 0.78 5.41
C SER A 67 21.47 1.44 6.56
N GLU A 68 21.92 2.66 6.37
CA GLU A 68 22.52 3.48 7.43
C GLU A 68 21.47 4.09 8.37
N ASP A 69 20.24 4.30 7.88
CA ASP A 69 19.12 4.89 8.62
C ASP A 69 17.83 4.12 8.35
N ALA A 70 17.03 3.92 9.39
CA ALA A 70 15.69 3.32 9.30
C ALA A 70 14.73 4.08 8.35
N ALA A 71 15.04 5.33 8.03
CA ALA A 71 14.25 6.11 7.08
C ALA A 71 14.26 5.52 5.65
N TYR A 72 15.37 4.91 5.22
CA TYR A 72 15.48 4.30 3.89
C TYR A 72 14.55 3.09 3.72
N PRO A 73 14.56 2.06 4.60
CA PRO A 73 13.61 0.96 4.49
C PRO A 73 12.16 1.42 4.61
N ARG A 74 11.86 2.45 5.43
CA ARG A 74 10.50 3.03 5.53
C ARG A 74 10.06 3.70 4.24
N ALA A 75 10.96 4.43 3.59
CA ALA A 75 10.67 5.13 2.34
C ALA A 75 10.59 4.19 1.14
N ALA A 76 11.25 3.02 1.23
CA ALA A 76 11.25 2.02 0.17
C ALA A 76 9.89 1.32 -0.01
N LEU A 77 9.04 1.26 1.03
CA LEU A 77 7.71 0.67 0.90
C LEU A 77 6.82 1.50 -0.02
N ALA A 78 6.21 0.84 -0.99
CA ALA A 78 5.14 1.42 -1.79
C ALA A 78 3.91 1.76 -0.91
N SER A 79 3.01 2.59 -1.43
CA SER A 79 1.75 2.88 -0.74
C SER A 79 0.97 1.59 -0.50
N CYS A 80 0.34 1.48 0.67
CA CYS A 80 -0.46 0.31 1.06
C CYS A 80 0.31 -1.01 1.14
N THR A 81 1.65 -0.97 1.28
CA THR A 81 2.47 -2.17 1.53
C THR A 81 3.08 -2.14 2.93
N ALA A 82 3.48 -3.31 3.42
CA ALA A 82 4.12 -3.49 4.72
C ALA A 82 5.20 -4.57 4.65
N TYR A 83 6.18 -4.51 5.56
CA TYR A 83 7.07 -5.64 5.80
C TYR A 83 6.36 -6.67 6.68
N GLN A 84 6.47 -7.93 6.29
CA GLN A 84 5.99 -9.09 7.04
C GLN A 84 7.17 -9.96 7.44
N GLN A 85 7.22 -10.37 8.70
CA GLN A 85 8.20 -11.31 9.23
C GLN A 85 7.87 -12.73 8.80
N ALA A 86 8.82 -13.65 8.98
CA ALA A 86 8.66 -15.06 8.62
C ALA A 86 7.53 -15.78 9.41
N ASP A 87 7.17 -15.28 10.59
CA ASP A 87 6.05 -15.77 11.41
C ASP A 87 4.67 -15.21 10.97
N GLY A 88 4.64 -14.38 9.92
CA GLY A 88 3.44 -13.75 9.41
C GLY A 88 3.08 -12.41 10.05
N GLN A 89 3.80 -11.96 11.09
CA GLN A 89 3.52 -10.68 11.73
C GLN A 89 3.94 -9.50 10.85
N LEU A 90 3.10 -8.48 10.80
CA LEU A 90 3.41 -7.24 10.09
C LEU A 90 4.22 -6.29 10.98
N ILE A 91 5.24 -5.68 10.39
CA ILE A 91 6.09 -4.71 11.10
C ILE A 91 5.42 -3.33 11.00
N ARG A 92 5.10 -2.73 12.16
CA ARG A 92 4.61 -1.35 12.19
C ARG A 92 5.67 -0.39 11.66
N ARG A 93 5.22 0.67 11.00
CA ARG A 93 6.12 1.68 10.42
C ARG A 93 7.09 2.29 11.45
N SER A 94 6.66 2.44 12.70
CA SER A 94 7.52 2.91 13.80
C SER A 94 8.64 1.95 14.16
N ASP A 95 8.42 0.65 13.97
CA ASP A 95 9.29 -0.42 14.44
C ASP A 95 10.28 -0.90 13.37
N ILE A 96 10.20 -0.28 12.16
CA ILE A 96 11.17 -0.55 11.08
C ILE A 96 12.55 -0.04 11.50
N THR A 97 13.51 -0.96 11.52
CA THR A 97 14.92 -0.73 11.86
C THR A 97 15.79 -0.59 10.61
N PRO A 98 17.04 -0.10 10.73
CA PRO A 98 18.00 -0.05 9.61
C PRO A 98 18.34 -1.42 9.02
N THR A 99 18.14 -2.49 9.77
CA THR A 99 18.34 -3.87 9.30
C THR A 99 17.07 -4.67 9.51
N LEU A 100 16.62 -5.32 8.44
CA LEU A 100 15.49 -6.25 8.43
C LEU A 100 15.99 -7.59 7.89
N GLU A 101 15.60 -8.70 8.51
CA GLU A 101 16.01 -10.04 8.12
C GLU A 101 14.80 -10.93 7.88
N ASN A 102 14.86 -11.75 6.83
CA ASN A 102 13.82 -12.70 6.44
C ASN A 102 12.42 -12.08 6.37
N VAL A 103 12.31 -10.97 5.62
CA VAL A 103 11.06 -10.24 5.47
C VAL A 103 10.48 -10.40 4.06
N ALA A 104 9.15 -10.36 3.98
CA ALA A 104 8.40 -10.18 2.75
C ALA A 104 7.79 -8.78 2.70
N VAL A 105 7.60 -8.23 1.51
CA VAL A 105 6.78 -7.06 1.28
C VAL A 105 5.42 -7.53 0.78
N VAL A 106 4.36 -7.18 1.51
CA VAL A 106 2.99 -7.63 1.26
C VAL A 106 2.00 -6.46 1.28
N SER A 107 0.81 -6.67 0.74
CA SER A 107 -0.29 -5.71 0.88
C SER A 107 -0.68 -5.52 2.34
N CYS A 108 -0.88 -4.28 2.76
CA CYS A 108 -1.29 -3.96 4.12
C CYS A 108 -2.82 -4.13 4.27
N PRO A 109 -3.31 -4.86 5.27
CA PRO A 109 -4.75 -5.07 5.49
C PRO A 109 -5.45 -3.85 6.08
N HIS A 110 -4.71 -2.84 6.58
CA HIS A 110 -5.22 -1.63 7.22
C HIS A 110 -6.14 -1.87 8.43
N ASP A 111 -5.82 -2.85 9.26
CA ASP A 111 -6.56 -3.23 10.45
C ASP A 111 -6.12 -2.50 11.74
N GLU A 112 -4.93 -1.90 11.75
CA GLU A 112 -4.43 -1.07 12.85
C GLU A 112 -4.51 0.43 12.50
N ILE A 113 -5.64 1.07 12.81
CA ILE A 113 -5.86 2.49 12.49
C ILE A 113 -5.73 3.38 13.74
N ASP A 114 -5.02 4.49 13.59
CA ASP A 114 -4.92 5.57 14.55
C ASP A 114 -5.44 6.88 13.90
N GLY A 115 -6.61 7.33 14.35
CA GLY A 115 -7.35 8.38 13.66
C GLY A 115 -7.73 7.95 12.23
N ILE A 116 -7.00 8.44 11.25
CA ILE A 116 -7.17 8.05 9.84
C ILE A 116 -5.92 7.40 9.25
N THR A 117 -4.88 7.16 10.04
CA THR A 117 -3.59 6.68 9.57
C THR A 117 -3.37 5.22 9.98
N CYS A 118 -3.03 4.37 9.05
CA CYS A 118 -2.63 3.00 9.33
C CYS A 118 -1.26 2.98 10.03
N ARG A 119 -1.19 2.37 11.22
CA ARG A 119 0.05 2.25 12.00
C ARG A 119 1.08 1.35 11.33
N ILE A 120 0.62 0.39 10.53
CA ILE A 120 1.48 -0.58 9.84
C ILE A 120 2.17 0.10 8.66
N CYS A 121 1.43 0.58 7.66
CA CYS A 121 2.02 1.14 6.42
C CYS A 121 2.16 2.67 6.42
N GLY A 122 1.53 3.38 7.35
CA GLY A 122 1.54 4.84 7.42
C GLY A 122 0.62 5.53 6.41
N THR A 123 -0.16 4.77 5.64
CA THR A 123 -1.10 5.34 4.66
C THR A 123 -2.30 5.97 5.37
N LYS A 124 -2.72 7.15 4.90
CA LYS A 124 -3.95 7.81 5.38
C LYS A 124 -5.15 7.24 4.64
N MET A 125 -6.13 6.76 5.40
CA MET A 125 -7.37 6.21 4.86
C MET A 125 -8.28 7.30 4.31
N VAL A 126 -8.95 7.00 3.22
CA VAL A 126 -9.92 7.88 2.55
C VAL A 126 -11.34 7.59 3.03
N ALA A 127 -11.65 6.32 3.21
CA ALA A 127 -12.96 5.88 3.61
C ALA A 127 -12.89 4.66 4.54
N LYS A 128 -13.98 4.43 5.27
CA LYS A 128 -14.27 3.16 5.93
C LYS A 128 -15.61 2.63 5.44
N VAL A 129 -15.73 1.31 5.38
CA VAL A 129 -16.98 0.61 5.09
C VAL A 129 -17.37 -0.21 6.31
N ALA A 130 -18.61 -0.05 6.75
CA ALA A 130 -19.16 -0.75 7.89
C ALA A 130 -20.46 -1.49 7.50
N LYS A 131 -20.62 -2.71 8.02
CA LYS A 131 -21.85 -3.46 8.03
C LYS A 131 -21.84 -4.43 9.20
N ASP A 132 -22.86 -4.40 10.03
CA ASP A 132 -22.95 -5.20 11.25
C ASP A 132 -21.65 -5.06 12.08
N ASP A 133 -20.97 -6.15 12.42
CA ASP A 133 -19.68 -6.15 13.14
C ASP A 133 -18.46 -6.01 12.23
N THR A 134 -18.66 -5.87 10.91
CA THR A 134 -17.57 -5.76 9.94
C THR A 134 -17.22 -4.29 9.73
N LEU A 135 -15.94 -3.96 9.90
CA LEU A 135 -15.37 -2.64 9.63
C LEU A 135 -14.07 -2.80 8.84
N ARG A 136 -13.97 -2.13 7.67
CA ARG A 136 -12.76 -2.09 6.87
C ARG A 136 -12.42 -0.66 6.45
N TYR A 137 -11.12 -0.39 6.32
CA TYR A 137 -10.58 0.91 5.93
C TYR A 137 -9.93 0.84 4.56
N PHE A 138 -10.06 1.92 3.79
CA PHE A 138 -9.61 2.01 2.41
C PHE A 138 -8.84 3.29 2.17
N ALA A 139 -7.72 3.16 1.47
CA ALA A 139 -6.87 4.28 1.06
C ALA A 139 -7.35 4.94 -0.25
N VAL A 140 -8.21 4.24 -1.01
CA VAL A 140 -8.78 4.67 -2.28
C VAL A 140 -10.30 4.54 -2.19
N PHE A 141 -11.02 5.54 -2.68
CA PHE A 141 -12.49 5.57 -2.59
C PHE A 141 -13.14 4.49 -3.45
N GLU A 142 -12.62 4.25 -4.65
CA GLU A 142 -13.11 3.23 -5.57
C GLU A 142 -13.08 1.83 -4.96
N ASP A 143 -12.02 1.49 -4.21
CA ASP A 143 -11.91 0.21 -3.52
C ASP A 143 -12.97 0.07 -2.41
N ALA A 144 -13.25 1.18 -1.70
CA ALA A 144 -14.32 1.23 -0.71
C ALA A 144 -15.68 1.03 -1.35
N ALA A 145 -15.94 1.67 -2.49
CA ALA A 145 -17.20 1.55 -3.21
C ALA A 145 -17.42 0.12 -3.75
N GLN A 146 -16.38 -0.50 -4.34
CA GLN A 146 -16.45 -1.88 -4.80
C GLN A 146 -16.72 -2.87 -3.66
N TYR A 147 -16.07 -2.66 -2.52
CA TYR A 147 -16.28 -3.49 -1.35
C TYR A 147 -17.70 -3.32 -0.79
N ALA A 148 -18.19 -2.08 -0.71
CA ALA A 148 -19.54 -1.81 -0.23
C ALA A 148 -20.63 -2.39 -1.14
N ALA A 149 -20.45 -2.31 -2.45
CA ALA A 149 -21.37 -2.88 -3.43
C ALA A 149 -21.50 -4.41 -3.32
N ALA A 150 -20.37 -5.09 -2.98
CA ALA A 150 -20.39 -6.53 -2.71
C ALA A 150 -21.00 -6.89 -1.35
N LEU A 151 -21.25 -5.90 -0.48
CA LEU A 151 -21.75 -6.06 0.87
C LEU A 151 -23.07 -5.31 1.04
N GLU A 152 -24.16 -5.90 0.51
CA GLU A 152 -25.50 -5.28 0.46
C GLU A 152 -25.92 -4.65 1.80
N GLY A 153 -26.40 -3.41 1.75
CA GLY A 153 -26.82 -2.66 2.92
C GLY A 153 -25.68 -2.09 3.80
N SER A 154 -24.44 -2.09 3.28
CA SER A 154 -23.30 -1.47 3.97
C SER A 154 -23.33 0.04 3.90
N ALA A 155 -22.49 0.68 4.74
CA ALA A 155 -22.31 2.13 4.75
C ALA A 155 -20.83 2.49 4.51
N ILE A 156 -20.59 3.37 3.54
CA ILE A 156 -19.30 4.02 3.31
C ILE A 156 -19.32 5.34 4.08
N THR A 157 -18.30 5.60 4.90
CA THR A 157 -18.10 6.90 5.54
C THR A 157 -16.80 7.51 5.06
N LEU A 158 -16.82 8.73 4.53
CA LEU A 158 -15.60 9.45 4.18
C LEU A 158 -14.84 9.87 5.45
N LEU A 159 -13.53 9.70 5.43
CA LEU A 159 -12.63 10.09 6.51
C LEU A 159 -11.85 11.35 6.17
N ARG A 160 -11.74 11.67 4.88
CA ARG A 160 -11.13 12.87 4.31
C ARG A 160 -11.73 13.14 2.95
N ASP A 161 -11.44 14.33 2.39
CA ASP A 161 -11.80 14.63 1.01
C ASP A 161 -11.24 13.58 0.06
N ALA A 162 -12.04 13.18 -0.91
CA ALA A 162 -11.73 12.13 -1.85
C ALA A 162 -11.93 12.61 -3.29
N LEU A 163 -11.14 12.03 -4.18
CA LEU A 163 -11.33 12.16 -5.61
C LEU A 163 -12.05 10.90 -6.11
N TRP A 164 -13.01 11.13 -6.98
CA TRP A 164 -13.69 10.11 -7.77
C TRP A 164 -12.98 9.97 -9.12
N GLY A 165 -12.60 8.76 -9.47
CA GLY A 165 -11.99 8.46 -10.76
C GLY A 165 -12.99 8.38 -11.91
N SER A 166 -12.58 7.79 -13.02
CA SER A 166 -13.36 7.72 -14.28
C SER A 166 -14.42 6.61 -14.36
N MET A 167 -14.60 5.82 -13.31
CA MET A 167 -15.53 4.69 -13.28
C MET A 167 -16.86 5.07 -12.61
N GLY A 168 -17.96 4.52 -13.10
CA GLY A 168 -19.26 4.63 -12.44
C GLY A 168 -19.26 3.94 -11.06
N LEU A 169 -20.19 4.31 -10.18
CA LEU A 169 -20.37 3.62 -8.90
C LEU A 169 -20.76 2.16 -9.16
N PRO A 170 -20.16 1.20 -8.44
CA PRO A 170 -20.50 -0.20 -8.59
C PRO A 170 -21.98 -0.46 -8.27
N ILE A 171 -22.60 -1.37 -9.02
CA ILE A 171 -23.99 -1.78 -8.82
C ILE A 171 -24.12 -2.43 -7.45
N GLY A 172 -25.06 -1.96 -6.64
CA GLY A 172 -25.30 -2.49 -5.29
C GLY A 172 -26.26 -1.61 -4.51
N THR A 173 -26.57 -2.02 -3.28
CA THR A 173 -27.37 -1.24 -2.33
C THR A 173 -26.49 -0.85 -1.14
N TYR A 174 -26.18 0.44 -1.03
CA TYR A 174 -25.33 0.95 0.05
C TYR A 174 -25.57 2.44 0.33
N THR A 175 -25.11 2.88 1.48
CA THR A 175 -25.15 4.30 1.89
C THR A 175 -23.77 4.92 1.74
N LEU A 176 -23.71 6.19 1.29
CA LEU A 176 -22.51 7.03 1.30
C LEU A 176 -22.74 8.18 2.27
N ASP A 177 -22.02 8.18 3.37
CA ASP A 177 -21.97 9.28 4.33
C ASP A 177 -20.74 10.16 4.03
N LEU A 178 -20.99 11.40 3.63
CA LEU A 178 -19.93 12.37 3.36
C LEU A 178 -19.19 12.80 4.64
N ASN A 179 -19.83 12.71 5.81
CA ASN A 179 -19.21 12.98 7.11
C ASN A 179 -18.45 14.33 7.14
N GLY A 180 -19.06 15.37 6.55
CA GLY A 180 -18.48 16.72 6.42
C GLY A 180 -17.29 16.81 5.47
N LYS A 181 -17.12 15.85 4.55
CA LYS A 181 -16.04 15.82 3.56
C LYS A 181 -16.59 15.99 2.15
N THR A 182 -15.69 16.27 1.23
CA THR A 182 -16.04 16.45 -0.19
C THR A 182 -15.62 15.21 -0.97
N LEU A 183 -16.56 14.67 -1.75
CA LEU A 183 -16.27 13.75 -2.84
C LEU A 183 -16.34 14.53 -4.14
N SER A 184 -15.23 14.65 -4.87
CA SER A 184 -15.14 15.38 -6.14
C SER A 184 -14.65 14.46 -7.25
N GLY A 185 -15.04 14.74 -8.47
CA GLY A 185 -14.64 13.98 -9.65
C GLY A 185 -14.50 14.87 -10.86
N SER A 186 -13.76 14.41 -11.86
CA SER A 186 -13.57 15.10 -13.12
C SER A 186 -14.62 14.75 -14.19
N ASN A 187 -15.43 13.72 -13.93
CA ASN A 187 -16.44 13.19 -14.85
C ASN A 187 -17.81 13.09 -14.16
N ASP A 188 -18.84 12.94 -14.96
CA ASP A 188 -20.19 12.68 -14.46
C ASP A 188 -20.23 11.39 -13.66
N LEU A 189 -20.91 11.42 -12.53
CA LEU A 189 -21.10 10.25 -11.67
C LEU A 189 -22.24 9.40 -12.27
N MET A 190 -21.91 8.28 -12.88
CA MET A 190 -22.89 7.30 -13.32
C MET A 190 -23.31 6.43 -12.13
N ILE A 191 -24.59 6.47 -11.78
CA ILE A 191 -25.14 5.72 -10.64
C ILE A 191 -26.13 4.67 -11.18
N ASP A 192 -25.68 3.44 -11.32
CA ASP A 192 -26.52 2.28 -11.59
C ASP A 192 -26.81 1.47 -10.29
N ALA A 193 -26.75 2.14 -9.14
CA ALA A 193 -26.88 1.53 -7.83
C ALA A 193 -28.09 2.09 -7.06
N SER A 194 -28.58 1.34 -6.07
CA SER A 194 -29.46 1.89 -5.04
C SER A 194 -28.60 2.57 -3.98
N LEU A 195 -28.35 3.87 -4.17
CA LEU A 195 -27.46 4.67 -3.35
C LEU A 195 -28.23 5.69 -2.51
N THR A 196 -28.03 5.65 -1.20
CA THR A 196 -28.42 6.75 -0.31
C THR A 196 -27.20 7.61 -0.01
N ILE A 197 -27.28 8.92 -0.27
CA ILE A 197 -26.22 9.88 0.11
C ILE A 197 -26.72 10.67 1.31
N CYS A 198 -25.90 10.78 2.34
CA CYS A 198 -26.14 11.58 3.52
C CYS A 198 -24.86 12.31 3.96
N ASP A 199 -25.01 13.24 4.89
CA ASP A 199 -23.87 13.93 5.53
C ASP A 199 -24.16 14.00 7.02
N SER A 200 -23.54 13.11 7.80
CA SER A 200 -23.74 13.01 9.24
C SER A 200 -23.13 14.17 10.03
N GLN A 201 -22.24 14.98 9.44
CA GLN A 201 -21.60 16.15 10.03
C GLN A 201 -22.03 17.46 9.39
N GLY A 202 -22.76 17.40 8.28
CA GLY A 202 -23.36 18.55 7.63
C GLY A 202 -24.64 18.95 8.35
N GLY A 203 -24.64 20.16 8.94
CA GLY A 203 -25.81 20.80 9.49
C GLY A 203 -26.62 21.53 8.41
#